data_1b2b6bea46bd85f32c3c5d5732b8eea0
#
_entry.id   1b2b6bea46bd85f32c3c5d5732b8eea0
#
_cell.length_a   1.000
_cell.length_b   1.000
_cell.length_c   1.000
_cell.angle_alpha   90.00
_cell.angle_beta   90.00
_cell.angle_gamma   90.00
#
_symmetry.space_group_name_H-M   'P 1'
#
loop_
_entity.id
_entity.type
_entity.pdbx_description
1 polymer ?
#
loop_
_entity_poly.entity_id
_entity_poly.type
_entity_poly.pdbx_seq_one_letter_code
_entity_poly.pdbx_strand_id
1 'polypeptide(L)'
;MIKRLFLETLLSATTVVAFFFPSIGSAQGQKAVYFWISHGSPTDPVWTLFLQGAEQWAKDTGNDVRTSFHSGDVPSHQEAFRAAITAHAKGIVTSTPDPGSLTKVTAEAHAAGIPVIILNTDDKASGRDAYVGGDNVAAGRRLAQYLVDHNFVKKGDFVWTPVEVPGATYQTLQTQGYDSVFKPLGITTDITETKLDQAEVISRMSDYLTANRSKIKAIYCIGDLVSGSIKRVFDQVGIKPGEIPVVGWGNSLDTAQEVIDGYVNAAMWQDPQASSYMALSMAAMTAAGIPPGFDITVGTMYEKEKAPIYLKVMQGGATK
;
A
#
# COMPACT_ATOMS: atom_id res chain seq x y z
N MET A 1 28.01 103.30 -24.98
CA MET A 1 28.71 102.23 -24.21
C MET A 1 27.64 101.25 -23.71
N ILE A 2 27.41 100.20 -24.50
CA ILE A 2 26.34 99.26 -24.25
C ILE A 2 26.98 97.87 -24.10
N LYS A 3 26.89 97.29 -22.91
CA LYS A 3 27.28 95.92 -22.65
C LYS A 3 26.11 95.01 -23.01
N ARG A 4 26.30 94.04 -23.93
CA ARG A 4 25.41 92.98 -24.26
C ARG A 4 25.65 91.82 -23.27
N LEU A 5 24.61 91.37 -22.57
CA LEU A 5 24.61 90.16 -21.83
C LEU A 5 24.17 89.00 -22.77
N PHE A 6 25.03 87.97 -22.90
CA PHE A 6 24.67 86.69 -23.50
C PHE A 6 24.07 85.81 -22.43
N LEU A 7 22.88 85.36 -22.71
CA LEU A 7 22.21 84.35 -21.89
C LEU A 7 22.38 83.00 -22.58
N GLU A 8 23.21 82.13 -22.02
CA GLU A 8 23.35 80.75 -22.52
C GLU A 8 22.28 79.89 -21.88
N THR A 9 21.40 79.32 -22.71
CA THR A 9 20.40 78.32 -22.29
C THR A 9 21.02 76.92 -22.33
N LEU A 10 21.31 76.33 -21.18
CA LEU A 10 21.64 74.92 -21.08
C LEU A 10 20.41 74.07 -21.30
N LEU A 11 20.36 73.36 -22.42
CA LEU A 11 19.42 72.25 -22.62
C LEU A 11 19.96 70.99 -21.92
N SER A 12 19.41 70.59 -20.77
CA SER A 12 19.72 69.31 -20.15
C SER A 12 18.88 68.22 -20.83
N ALA A 13 19.48 67.36 -21.61
CA ALA A 13 18.85 66.16 -22.16
C ALA A 13 18.74 65.08 -21.06
N THR A 14 17.55 64.90 -20.54
CA THR A 14 17.25 63.80 -19.62
C THR A 14 17.09 62.52 -20.42
N THR A 15 18.11 61.66 -20.43
CA THR A 15 18.06 60.32 -21.03
C THR A 15 17.25 59.42 -20.11
N VAL A 16 16.00 59.10 -20.49
CA VAL A 16 15.19 58.11 -19.82
C VAL A 16 15.69 56.74 -20.25
N VAL A 17 16.45 56.07 -19.38
CA VAL A 17 16.80 54.65 -19.54
C VAL A 17 15.59 53.84 -19.14
N ALA A 18 14.83 53.34 -20.12
CA ALA A 18 13.75 52.37 -19.88
C ALA A 18 14.41 51.01 -19.57
N PHE A 19 14.38 50.61 -18.31
CA PHE A 19 14.68 49.26 -17.90
C PHE A 19 13.54 48.33 -18.36
N PHE A 20 13.78 47.62 -19.46
CA PHE A 20 12.98 46.45 -19.80
C PHE A 20 13.29 45.36 -18.79
N PHE A 21 12.47 45.24 -17.75
CA PHE A 21 12.41 43.98 -16.97
C PHE A 21 11.69 42.95 -17.86
N PRO A 22 12.37 41.86 -18.27
CA PRO A 22 11.65 40.78 -18.87
C PRO A 22 10.64 40.32 -17.81
N SER A 23 9.35 40.44 -18.11
CA SER A 23 8.31 39.75 -17.33
C SER A 23 8.71 38.28 -17.34
N ILE A 24 9.18 37.78 -16.19
CA ILE A 24 9.24 36.35 -15.91
C ILE A 24 7.79 35.92 -15.91
N GLY A 25 7.26 35.67 -17.11
CA GLY A 25 6.02 34.97 -17.26
C GLY A 25 6.23 33.65 -16.47
N SER A 26 5.43 33.46 -15.42
CA SER A 26 5.32 32.17 -14.78
C SER A 26 5.02 31.18 -15.90
N ALA A 27 6.02 30.49 -16.42
CA ALA A 27 5.80 29.32 -17.22
C ALA A 27 5.00 28.43 -16.26
N GLN A 28 3.70 28.37 -16.48
CA GLN A 28 2.83 27.42 -15.81
C GLN A 28 3.32 26.07 -16.32
N GLY A 29 4.33 25.52 -15.59
CA GLY A 29 5.05 24.33 -15.98
C GLY A 29 4.01 23.25 -16.28
N GLN A 30 4.13 22.63 -17.42
CA GLN A 30 3.28 21.52 -17.80
C GLN A 30 3.29 20.54 -16.62
N LYS A 31 2.11 20.22 -16.07
CA LYS A 31 1.98 19.31 -14.92
C LYS A 31 2.72 18.01 -15.23
N ALA A 32 3.61 17.59 -14.34
CA ALA A 32 4.28 16.32 -14.50
C ALA A 32 3.26 15.18 -14.36
N VAL A 33 3.36 14.20 -15.25
CA VAL A 33 2.44 13.06 -15.29
C VAL A 33 3.11 11.87 -14.63
N TYR A 34 2.45 11.28 -13.65
CA TYR A 34 2.85 10.03 -13.00
C TYR A 34 1.78 8.96 -13.26
N PHE A 35 2.18 7.71 -13.23
CA PHE A 35 1.25 6.60 -13.34
C PHE A 35 1.26 5.80 -12.05
N TRP A 36 0.06 5.50 -11.55
CA TRP A 36 -0.19 4.60 -10.45
C TRP A 36 -0.95 3.38 -10.98
N ILE A 37 -0.27 2.23 -11.07
CA ILE A 37 -0.75 1.04 -11.78
C ILE A 37 -0.87 -0.10 -10.77
N SER A 38 -2.08 -0.54 -10.46
CA SER A 38 -2.36 -1.53 -9.45
C SER A 38 -2.77 -2.89 -10.02
N HIS A 39 -2.23 -3.97 -9.45
CA HIS A 39 -2.76 -5.31 -9.72
C HIS A 39 -4.08 -5.59 -8.99
N GLY A 40 -4.49 -4.73 -8.06
CA GLY A 40 -5.72 -4.88 -7.29
C GLY A 40 -6.98 -4.62 -8.08
N SER A 41 -8.11 -4.69 -7.40
CA SER A 41 -9.44 -4.39 -7.93
C SER A 41 -9.98 -3.10 -7.31
N PRO A 42 -10.73 -2.27 -8.08
CA PRO A 42 -11.39 -1.09 -7.52
C PRO A 42 -12.52 -1.42 -6.52
N THR A 43 -12.95 -2.68 -6.48
CA THR A 43 -13.96 -3.17 -5.52
C THR A 43 -13.37 -3.69 -4.22
N ASP A 44 -12.04 -3.85 -4.15
CA ASP A 44 -11.36 -4.26 -2.93
C ASP A 44 -11.08 -3.02 -2.05
N PRO A 45 -11.60 -2.98 -0.81
CA PRO A 45 -11.49 -1.82 0.08
C PRO A 45 -10.04 -1.37 0.34
N VAL A 46 -9.09 -2.29 0.45
CA VAL A 46 -7.69 -1.91 0.71
C VAL A 46 -7.10 -1.12 -0.46
N TRP A 47 -7.47 -1.46 -1.70
CA TRP A 47 -6.99 -0.75 -2.88
C TRP A 47 -7.63 0.63 -3.04
N THR A 48 -8.83 0.82 -2.53
CA THR A 48 -9.44 2.16 -2.41
C THR A 48 -8.63 3.07 -1.48
N LEU A 49 -8.11 2.53 -0.37
CA LEU A 49 -7.24 3.29 0.53
C LEU A 49 -5.88 3.64 -0.12
N PHE A 50 -5.28 2.72 -0.87
CA PHE A 50 -4.07 3.01 -1.66
C PHE A 50 -4.33 4.11 -2.68
N LEU A 51 -5.46 4.06 -3.40
CA LEU A 51 -5.85 5.09 -4.37
C LEU A 51 -5.99 6.46 -3.72
N GLN A 52 -6.64 6.55 -2.55
CA GLN A 52 -6.78 7.81 -1.80
C GLN A 52 -5.43 8.46 -1.49
N GLY A 53 -4.41 7.65 -1.17
CA GLY A 53 -3.04 8.15 -0.97
C GLY A 53 -2.44 8.75 -2.23
N ALA A 54 -2.67 8.14 -3.38
CA ALA A 54 -2.22 8.65 -4.67
C ALA A 54 -2.94 9.94 -5.08
N GLU A 55 -4.27 10.00 -4.86
CA GLU A 55 -5.07 11.19 -5.12
C GLU A 55 -4.70 12.36 -4.20
N GLN A 56 -4.40 12.09 -2.92
CA GLN A 56 -3.94 13.10 -1.98
C GLN A 56 -2.58 13.67 -2.43
N TRP A 57 -1.64 12.81 -2.84
CA TRP A 57 -0.37 13.26 -3.37
C TRP A 57 -0.52 14.15 -4.61
N ALA A 58 -1.39 13.75 -5.53
CA ALA A 58 -1.70 14.56 -6.73
C ALA A 58 -2.23 15.95 -6.36
N LYS A 59 -3.13 16.01 -5.40
CA LYS A 59 -3.71 17.26 -4.88
C LYS A 59 -2.66 18.16 -4.23
N ASP A 60 -1.79 17.59 -3.39
CA ASP A 60 -0.81 18.36 -2.61
C ASP A 60 0.31 18.90 -3.48
N THR A 61 0.71 18.14 -4.51
CA THR A 61 1.81 18.51 -5.41
C THR A 61 1.36 19.25 -6.67
N GLY A 62 0.07 19.19 -6.99
CA GLY A 62 -0.49 19.73 -8.24
C GLY A 62 -0.13 18.94 -9.50
N ASN A 63 0.55 17.79 -9.37
CA ASN A 63 0.90 16.92 -10.49
C ASN A 63 -0.30 16.10 -10.98
N ASP A 64 -0.21 15.58 -12.21
CA ASP A 64 -1.20 14.65 -12.77
C ASP A 64 -0.81 13.22 -12.39
N VAL A 65 -1.73 12.48 -11.77
CA VAL A 65 -1.58 11.05 -11.47
C VAL A 65 -2.64 10.27 -12.21
N ARG A 66 -2.22 9.44 -13.16
CA ARG A 66 -3.11 8.54 -13.90
C ARG A 66 -3.14 7.18 -13.21
N THR A 67 -4.34 6.77 -12.83
CA THR A 67 -4.54 5.56 -12.03
C THR A 67 -5.23 4.47 -12.84
N SER A 68 -4.84 3.21 -12.62
CA SER A 68 -5.49 2.05 -13.24
C SER A 68 -5.44 0.82 -12.33
N PHE A 69 -6.47 -0.03 -12.49
CA PHE A 69 -6.61 -1.32 -11.80
C PHE A 69 -6.64 -2.44 -12.82
N HIS A 70 -5.98 -3.54 -12.53
CA HIS A 70 -5.81 -4.65 -13.48
C HIS A 70 -6.29 -6.00 -12.96
N SER A 71 -6.79 -6.10 -11.73
CA SER A 71 -7.43 -7.30 -11.14
C SER A 71 -6.62 -8.60 -11.35
N GLY A 72 -5.29 -8.51 -11.23
CA GLY A 72 -4.38 -9.64 -11.43
C GLY A 72 -4.05 -9.96 -12.90
N ASP A 73 -4.62 -9.25 -13.88
CA ASP A 73 -4.34 -9.46 -15.31
C ASP A 73 -2.97 -8.88 -15.69
N VAL A 74 -1.96 -9.74 -15.79
CA VAL A 74 -0.58 -9.36 -16.10
C VAL A 74 -0.44 -8.71 -17.49
N PRO A 75 -1.04 -9.22 -18.59
CA PRO A 75 -1.00 -8.55 -19.88
C PRO A 75 -1.54 -7.13 -19.85
N SER A 76 -2.71 -6.90 -19.25
CA SER A 76 -3.31 -5.57 -19.10
C SER A 76 -2.42 -4.64 -18.27
N HIS A 77 -1.81 -5.16 -17.21
CA HIS A 77 -0.88 -4.43 -16.36
C HIS A 77 0.37 -3.97 -17.14
N GLN A 78 0.96 -4.85 -17.94
CA GLN A 78 2.10 -4.52 -18.80
C GLN A 78 1.75 -3.48 -19.87
N GLU A 79 0.54 -3.52 -20.41
CA GLU A 79 0.05 -2.50 -21.36
C GLU A 79 -0.03 -1.12 -20.70
N ALA A 80 -0.44 -1.02 -19.44
CA ALA A 80 -0.45 0.24 -18.68
C ALA A 80 0.96 0.82 -18.53
N PHE A 81 2.00 0.00 -18.33
CA PHE A 81 3.40 0.45 -18.36
C PHE A 81 3.77 1.05 -19.71
N ARG A 82 3.44 0.40 -20.82
CA ARG A 82 3.72 0.93 -22.16
C ARG A 82 2.96 2.22 -22.45
N ALA A 83 1.73 2.34 -21.94
CA ALA A 83 0.99 3.59 -22.00
C ALA A 83 1.68 4.71 -21.21
N ALA A 84 2.25 4.40 -20.04
CA ALA A 84 3.03 5.36 -19.25
C ALA A 84 4.31 5.80 -19.99
N ILE A 85 5.02 4.87 -20.63
CA ILE A 85 6.20 5.16 -21.45
C ILE A 85 5.83 6.07 -22.64
N THR A 86 4.77 5.72 -23.36
CA THR A 86 4.27 6.52 -24.50
C THR A 86 3.83 7.92 -24.05
N ALA A 87 3.28 8.06 -22.87
CA ALA A 87 2.87 9.34 -22.30
C ALA A 87 4.04 10.16 -21.72
N HIS A 88 5.27 9.68 -21.82
CA HIS A 88 6.47 10.29 -21.23
C HIS A 88 6.30 10.59 -19.73
N ALA A 89 5.78 9.60 -18.99
CA ALA A 89 5.59 9.71 -17.55
C ALA A 89 6.89 10.11 -16.85
N LYS A 90 6.77 10.86 -15.76
CA LYS A 90 7.93 11.22 -14.91
C LYS A 90 8.26 10.10 -13.91
N GLY A 91 7.33 9.22 -13.63
CA GLY A 91 7.54 8.05 -12.78
C GLY A 91 6.34 7.12 -12.83
N ILE A 92 6.60 5.85 -12.51
CA ILE A 92 5.59 4.81 -12.38
C ILE A 92 5.64 4.30 -10.94
N VAL A 93 4.50 4.28 -10.28
CA VAL A 93 4.25 3.55 -9.04
C VAL A 93 3.39 2.35 -9.38
N THR A 94 3.79 1.18 -8.95
CA THR A 94 3.09 -0.06 -9.29
C THR A 94 3.10 -1.06 -8.14
N SER A 95 2.21 -2.04 -8.22
CA SER A 95 2.22 -3.23 -7.38
C SER A 95 2.25 -4.47 -8.26
N THR A 96 2.77 -5.58 -7.80
CA THR A 96 2.85 -6.80 -8.62
C THR A 96 2.14 -7.98 -7.95
N PRO A 97 1.33 -8.76 -8.70
CA PRO A 97 0.76 -10.00 -8.20
C PRO A 97 1.78 -11.14 -8.23
N ASP A 98 2.59 -11.20 -9.31
CA ASP A 98 3.48 -12.31 -9.61
C ASP A 98 4.95 -11.87 -9.70
N PRO A 99 5.87 -12.54 -9.00
CA PRO A 99 7.29 -12.26 -9.08
C PRO A 99 7.82 -12.34 -10.51
N GLY A 100 8.58 -11.33 -10.93
CA GLY A 100 9.21 -11.27 -12.24
C GLY A 100 8.29 -10.89 -13.40
N SER A 101 6.97 -10.82 -13.20
CA SER A 101 6.02 -10.49 -14.27
C SER A 101 6.24 -9.10 -14.88
N LEU A 102 6.81 -8.18 -14.12
CA LEU A 102 7.06 -6.79 -14.53
C LEU A 102 8.51 -6.52 -14.97
N THR A 103 9.42 -7.50 -14.90
CA THR A 103 10.85 -7.32 -15.19
C THR A 103 11.10 -6.68 -16.56
N LYS A 104 10.43 -7.17 -17.60
CA LYS A 104 10.60 -6.65 -18.96
C LYS A 104 10.12 -5.21 -19.09
N VAL A 105 8.92 -4.91 -18.62
CA VAL A 105 8.33 -3.57 -18.77
C VAL A 105 8.99 -2.54 -17.84
N THR A 106 9.54 -2.96 -16.72
CA THR A 106 10.41 -2.12 -15.86
C THR A 106 11.69 -1.74 -16.61
N ALA A 107 12.34 -2.70 -17.30
CA ALA A 107 13.51 -2.40 -18.12
C ALA A 107 13.17 -1.46 -19.30
N GLU A 108 12.00 -1.63 -19.93
CA GLU A 108 11.48 -0.72 -20.97
C GLU A 108 11.27 0.70 -20.40
N ALA A 109 10.72 0.84 -19.20
CA ALA A 109 10.54 2.14 -18.52
C ALA A 109 11.89 2.80 -18.19
N HIS A 110 12.85 2.05 -17.64
CA HIS A 110 14.20 2.56 -17.36
C HIS A 110 14.93 3.00 -18.62
N ALA A 111 14.81 2.27 -19.74
CA ALA A 111 15.38 2.67 -21.02
C ALA A 111 14.81 4.01 -21.53
N ALA A 112 13.57 4.34 -21.11
CA ALA A 112 12.93 5.63 -21.37
C ALA A 112 13.24 6.71 -20.29
N GLY A 113 14.08 6.40 -19.29
CA GLY A 113 14.43 7.31 -18.20
C GLY A 113 13.32 7.47 -17.14
N ILE A 114 12.41 6.51 -17.06
CA ILE A 114 11.25 6.56 -16.15
C ILE A 114 11.53 5.65 -14.94
N PRO A 115 11.61 6.20 -13.72
CA PRO A 115 11.76 5.40 -12.50
C PRO A 115 10.51 4.60 -12.18
N VAL A 116 10.73 3.42 -11.57
CA VAL A 116 9.67 2.49 -11.16
C VAL A 116 9.77 2.19 -9.67
N ILE A 117 8.76 2.59 -8.92
CA ILE A 117 8.64 2.29 -7.49
C ILE A 117 7.56 1.22 -7.30
N ILE A 118 7.90 0.16 -6.57
CA ILE A 118 6.92 -0.87 -6.22
C ILE A 118 6.32 -0.57 -4.84
N LEU A 119 5.01 -0.78 -4.73
CA LEU A 119 4.29 -0.64 -3.48
C LEU A 119 3.55 -1.95 -3.12
N ASN A 120 3.19 -2.14 -1.87
CA ASN A 120 2.43 -3.24 -1.29
C ASN A 120 3.19 -4.57 -1.23
N THR A 121 3.42 -5.25 -2.35
CA THR A 121 4.16 -6.52 -2.42
C THR A 121 5.43 -6.33 -3.23
N ASP A 122 6.58 -6.63 -2.63
CA ASP A 122 7.89 -6.43 -3.24
C ASP A 122 8.20 -7.45 -4.34
N ASP A 123 8.84 -6.97 -5.40
CA ASP A 123 9.45 -7.79 -6.44
C ASP A 123 10.83 -7.22 -6.82
N LYS A 124 11.85 -7.61 -6.08
CA LYS A 124 13.24 -7.21 -6.37
C LYS A 124 13.72 -7.67 -7.74
N ALA A 125 13.18 -8.79 -8.25
CA ALA A 125 13.54 -9.33 -9.55
C ALA A 125 13.04 -8.43 -10.70
N SER A 126 12.06 -7.56 -10.47
CA SER A 126 11.59 -6.60 -11.47
C SER A 126 12.64 -5.55 -11.86
N GLY A 127 13.67 -5.34 -11.03
CA GLY A 127 14.66 -4.27 -11.24
C GLY A 127 14.20 -2.89 -10.80
N ARG A 128 13.20 -2.81 -9.93
CA ARG A 128 12.65 -1.57 -9.37
C ARG A 128 13.70 -0.65 -8.75
N ASP A 129 13.43 0.65 -8.70
CA ASP A 129 14.31 1.64 -8.06
C ASP A 129 14.16 1.62 -6.53
N ALA A 130 12.92 1.46 -6.02
CA ALA A 130 12.65 1.36 -4.59
C ALA A 130 11.31 0.63 -4.32
N TYR A 131 11.11 0.28 -3.06
CA TYR A 131 9.91 -0.36 -2.55
C TYR A 131 9.31 0.41 -1.37
N VAL A 132 7.98 0.49 -1.34
CA VAL A 132 7.21 0.99 -0.20
C VAL A 132 6.13 -0.02 0.14
N GLY A 133 6.23 -0.66 1.29
CA GLY A 133 5.21 -1.65 1.69
C GLY A 133 5.56 -2.40 2.95
N GLY A 134 4.78 -3.42 3.27
CA GLY A 134 4.97 -4.23 4.46
C GLY A 134 6.10 -5.27 4.31
N ASP A 135 6.80 -5.55 5.39
CA ASP A 135 7.62 -6.76 5.49
C ASP A 135 6.72 -7.93 5.90
N ASN A 136 6.27 -8.70 4.90
CA ASN A 136 5.38 -9.84 5.13
C ASN A 136 6.00 -10.93 6.02
N VAL A 137 7.32 -11.13 5.98
CA VAL A 137 8.01 -12.08 6.86
C VAL A 137 7.99 -11.58 8.30
N ALA A 138 8.31 -10.30 8.51
CA ALA A 138 8.25 -9.69 9.85
C ALA A 138 6.81 -9.65 10.39
N ALA A 139 5.82 -9.35 9.54
CA ALA A 139 4.40 -9.38 9.90
C ALA A 139 3.96 -10.79 10.33
N GLY A 140 4.32 -11.81 9.54
CA GLY A 140 4.03 -13.20 9.85
C GLY A 140 4.62 -13.64 11.19
N ARG A 141 5.87 -13.29 11.43
CA ARG A 141 6.54 -13.55 12.73
C ARG A 141 5.85 -12.83 13.87
N ARG A 142 5.49 -11.56 13.69
CA ARG A 142 4.91 -10.71 14.75
C ARG A 142 3.55 -11.22 15.20
N LEU A 143 2.66 -11.58 14.27
CA LEU A 143 1.36 -12.14 14.59
C LEU A 143 1.47 -13.53 15.24
N ALA A 144 2.38 -14.37 14.77
CA ALA A 144 2.63 -15.67 15.39
C ALA A 144 3.20 -15.53 16.81
N GLN A 145 4.15 -14.60 17.01
CA GLN A 145 4.72 -14.31 18.32
C GLN A 145 3.66 -13.76 19.29
N TYR A 146 2.75 -12.93 18.79
CA TYR A 146 1.61 -12.44 19.57
C TYR A 146 0.77 -13.58 20.13
N LEU A 147 0.44 -14.61 19.31
CA LEU A 147 -0.31 -15.77 19.78
C LEU A 147 0.43 -16.55 20.89
N VAL A 148 1.76 -16.66 20.79
CA VAL A 148 2.60 -17.32 21.79
C VAL A 148 2.71 -16.48 23.07
N ASP A 149 3.02 -15.19 22.96
CA ASP A 149 3.25 -14.29 24.12
C ASP A 149 1.99 -14.12 24.97
N HIS A 150 0.80 -14.19 24.36
CA HIS A 150 -0.47 -14.15 25.07
C HIS A 150 -0.96 -15.54 25.55
N ASN A 151 -0.13 -16.57 25.41
CA ASN A 151 -0.47 -17.96 25.77
C ASN A 151 -1.72 -18.51 25.06
N PHE A 152 -2.06 -17.99 23.89
CA PHE A 152 -3.14 -18.49 23.06
C PHE A 152 -2.80 -19.81 22.40
N VAL A 153 -1.50 -20.03 22.13
CA VAL A 153 -0.97 -21.29 21.62
C VAL A 153 0.28 -21.70 22.38
N LYS A 154 0.52 -23.00 22.47
CA LYS A 154 1.64 -23.62 23.15
C LYS A 154 2.23 -24.75 22.31
N LYS A 155 3.31 -25.34 22.81
CA LYS A 155 4.00 -26.47 22.16
C LYS A 155 3.03 -27.59 21.72
N GLY A 156 3.08 -27.95 20.45
CA GLY A 156 2.29 -29.03 19.85
C GLY A 156 0.87 -28.67 19.47
N ASP A 157 0.44 -27.42 19.65
CA ASP A 157 -0.89 -26.97 19.27
C ASP A 157 -1.07 -26.89 17.74
N PHE A 158 -2.32 -26.74 17.33
CA PHE A 158 -2.69 -26.61 15.91
C PHE A 158 -3.30 -25.23 15.65
N VAL A 159 -2.75 -24.53 14.67
CA VAL A 159 -3.22 -23.22 14.18
C VAL A 159 -3.75 -23.37 12.77
N TRP A 160 -4.98 -22.95 12.56
CA TRP A 160 -5.56 -22.92 11.22
C TRP A 160 -5.19 -21.63 10.50
N THR A 161 -4.82 -21.74 9.21
CA THR A 161 -4.34 -20.62 8.39
C THR A 161 -5.16 -20.48 7.09
N PRO A 162 -6.41 -19.97 7.17
CA PRO A 162 -7.21 -19.70 5.98
C PRO A 162 -6.60 -18.57 5.15
N VAL A 163 -6.65 -18.71 3.82
CA VAL A 163 -6.06 -17.75 2.86
C VAL A 163 -6.90 -17.67 1.59
N GLU A 164 -6.97 -16.49 1.01
CA GLU A 164 -7.72 -16.25 -0.23
C GLU A 164 -7.12 -17.02 -1.40
N VAL A 165 -5.79 -16.88 -1.60
CA VAL A 165 -5.05 -17.47 -2.73
C VAL A 165 -3.79 -18.19 -2.23
N PRO A 166 -3.83 -19.51 -2.04
CA PRO A 166 -2.64 -20.29 -1.68
C PRO A 166 -1.55 -20.18 -2.74
N GLY A 167 -0.30 -20.03 -2.29
CA GLY A 167 0.87 -19.89 -3.16
C GLY A 167 1.17 -18.45 -3.59
N ALA A 168 0.29 -17.48 -3.32
CA ALA A 168 0.59 -16.08 -3.57
C ALA A 168 1.80 -15.61 -2.75
N THR A 169 2.53 -14.62 -3.27
CA THR A 169 3.77 -14.11 -2.66
C THR A 169 3.54 -13.66 -1.21
N TYR A 170 2.47 -12.93 -0.93
CA TYR A 170 2.16 -12.46 0.42
C TYR A 170 1.94 -13.64 1.40
N GLN A 171 1.29 -14.73 0.93
CA GLN A 171 1.06 -15.91 1.76
C GLN A 171 2.37 -16.65 2.05
N THR A 172 3.19 -16.89 1.03
CA THR A 172 4.45 -17.64 1.20
C THR A 172 5.43 -16.92 2.12
N LEU A 173 5.52 -15.58 2.03
CA LEU A 173 6.35 -14.75 2.90
C LEU A 173 5.83 -14.74 4.35
N GLN A 174 4.51 -14.62 4.55
CA GLN A 174 3.92 -14.72 5.89
C GLN A 174 4.14 -16.10 6.50
N THR A 175 4.01 -17.16 5.70
CA THR A 175 4.33 -18.54 6.12
C THR A 175 5.74 -18.65 6.62
N GLN A 176 6.73 -18.12 5.88
CA GLN A 176 8.11 -18.07 6.33
C GLN A 176 8.25 -17.36 7.68
N GLY A 177 7.51 -16.27 7.87
CA GLY A 177 7.50 -15.52 9.12
C GLY A 177 6.94 -16.31 10.30
N TYR A 178 5.71 -16.82 10.21
CA TYR A 178 5.10 -17.57 11.30
C TYR A 178 5.76 -18.91 11.56
N ASP A 179 6.29 -19.59 10.54
CA ASP A 179 7.04 -20.83 10.69
C ASP A 179 8.28 -20.66 11.55
N SER A 180 8.93 -19.49 11.49
CA SER A 180 10.09 -19.19 12.34
C SER A 180 9.76 -19.20 13.85
N VAL A 181 8.47 -19.03 14.20
CA VAL A 181 7.94 -19.07 15.57
C VAL A 181 7.31 -20.42 15.88
N PHE A 182 6.49 -20.93 14.99
CA PHE A 182 5.70 -22.12 15.24
C PHE A 182 6.48 -23.43 15.16
N LYS A 183 7.37 -23.58 14.18
CA LYS A 183 8.15 -24.82 13.99
C LYS A 183 9.02 -25.21 15.21
N PRO A 184 9.76 -24.26 15.84
CA PRO A 184 10.52 -24.58 17.05
C PRO A 184 9.68 -25.09 18.22
N LEU A 185 8.40 -24.69 18.24
CA LEU A 185 7.44 -25.12 19.26
C LEU A 185 6.66 -26.38 18.85
N GLY A 186 6.93 -26.94 17.67
CA GLY A 186 6.17 -28.09 17.14
C GLY A 186 4.70 -27.74 16.88
N ILE A 187 4.35 -26.46 16.76
CA ILE A 187 3.01 -26.02 16.36
C ILE A 187 2.82 -26.35 14.89
N THR A 188 1.70 -26.99 14.57
CA THR A 188 1.35 -27.36 13.20
C THR A 188 0.34 -26.40 12.62
N THR A 189 0.40 -26.17 11.29
CA THR A 189 -0.52 -25.30 10.57
C THR A 189 -1.20 -26.04 9.42
N ASP A 190 -2.39 -25.56 9.01
CA ASP A 190 -3.10 -26.06 7.83
C ASP A 190 -3.56 -24.85 6.99
N ILE A 191 -3.01 -24.74 5.78
CA ILE A 191 -3.33 -23.68 4.83
C ILE A 191 -4.52 -24.14 3.99
N THR A 192 -5.63 -23.41 4.07
CA THR A 192 -6.84 -23.71 3.30
C THR A 192 -7.29 -22.55 2.45
N GLU A 193 -7.66 -22.85 1.20
CA GLU A 193 -8.15 -21.84 0.26
C GLU A 193 -9.57 -21.40 0.62
N THR A 194 -9.79 -20.08 0.70
CA THR A 194 -11.12 -19.49 0.93
C THR A 194 -11.73 -18.83 -0.30
N LYS A 195 -10.93 -18.54 -1.36
CA LYS A 195 -11.28 -17.75 -2.55
C LYS A 195 -11.37 -16.25 -2.27
N LEU A 196 -11.78 -15.49 -3.31
CA LEU A 196 -11.86 -14.02 -3.31
C LEU A 196 -13.30 -13.48 -3.28
N ASP A 197 -14.29 -14.35 -3.26
CA ASP A 197 -15.70 -14.00 -3.06
C ASP A 197 -16.08 -14.12 -1.59
N GLN A 198 -16.72 -13.12 -1.02
CA GLN A 198 -17.02 -13.08 0.41
C GLN A 198 -17.98 -14.20 0.84
N ALA A 199 -18.95 -14.57 0.01
CA ALA A 199 -19.87 -15.67 0.33
C ALA A 199 -19.14 -17.02 0.32
N GLU A 200 -18.24 -17.23 -0.63
CA GLU A 200 -17.36 -18.41 -0.65
C GLU A 200 -16.43 -18.46 0.55
N VAL A 201 -15.80 -17.33 0.93
CA VAL A 201 -14.97 -17.24 2.14
C VAL A 201 -15.74 -17.69 3.37
N ILE A 202 -16.93 -17.13 3.59
CA ILE A 202 -17.78 -17.46 4.76
C ILE A 202 -18.17 -18.94 4.74
N SER A 203 -18.63 -19.47 3.59
CA SER A 203 -19.03 -20.86 3.45
C SER A 203 -17.87 -21.82 3.76
N ARG A 204 -16.74 -21.65 3.08
CA ARG A 204 -15.56 -22.53 3.22
C ARG A 204 -14.97 -22.48 4.64
N MET A 205 -14.92 -21.30 5.24
CA MET A 205 -14.46 -21.15 6.62
C MET A 205 -15.40 -21.81 7.61
N SER A 206 -16.72 -21.66 7.42
CA SER A 206 -17.73 -22.29 8.29
C SER A 206 -17.71 -23.82 8.21
N ASP A 207 -17.57 -24.37 7.00
CA ASP A 207 -17.45 -25.80 6.77
C ASP A 207 -16.20 -26.38 7.44
N TYR A 208 -15.05 -25.69 7.26
CA TYR A 208 -13.80 -26.13 7.87
C TYR A 208 -13.86 -26.09 9.40
N LEU A 209 -14.40 -25.00 9.98
CA LEU A 209 -14.57 -24.88 11.44
C LEU A 209 -15.52 -25.93 11.99
N THR A 210 -16.62 -26.19 11.31
CA THR A 210 -17.58 -27.23 11.72
C THR A 210 -16.90 -28.58 11.82
N ALA A 211 -16.06 -28.93 10.85
CA ALA A 211 -15.36 -30.20 10.81
C ALA A 211 -14.17 -30.31 11.78
N ASN A 212 -13.51 -29.18 12.11
CA ASN A 212 -12.18 -29.19 12.73
C ASN A 212 -12.09 -28.42 14.06
N ARG A 213 -13.17 -27.78 14.54
CA ARG A 213 -13.17 -26.86 15.70
C ARG A 213 -12.41 -27.41 16.91
N SER A 214 -12.59 -28.71 17.23
CA SER A 214 -12.02 -29.31 18.46
C SER A 214 -10.49 -29.31 18.49
N LYS A 215 -9.81 -29.30 17.33
CA LYS A 215 -8.35 -29.30 17.22
C LYS A 215 -7.76 -27.90 17.13
N ILE A 216 -8.54 -26.89 16.67
CA ILE A 216 -8.06 -25.55 16.41
C ILE A 216 -7.85 -24.80 17.73
N LYS A 217 -6.63 -24.31 17.97
CA LYS A 217 -6.29 -23.49 19.14
C LYS A 217 -6.27 -22.00 18.83
N ALA A 218 -5.92 -21.64 17.58
CA ALA A 218 -5.99 -20.26 17.09
C ALA A 218 -6.21 -20.26 15.57
N ILE A 219 -6.62 -19.13 15.04
CA ILE A 219 -6.77 -18.88 13.62
C ILE A 219 -5.80 -17.76 13.23
N TYR A 220 -4.99 -17.99 12.20
CA TYR A 220 -4.13 -17.00 11.58
C TYR A 220 -4.67 -16.70 10.19
N CYS A 221 -5.41 -15.60 10.03
CA CYS A 221 -6.02 -15.17 8.77
C CYS A 221 -4.99 -14.52 7.85
N ILE A 222 -4.82 -15.08 6.64
CA ILE A 222 -3.91 -14.55 5.64
C ILE A 222 -4.71 -13.84 4.55
N GLY A 223 -5.03 -12.57 4.79
CA GLY A 223 -5.81 -11.70 3.93
C GLY A 223 -6.90 -10.93 4.66
N ASP A 224 -7.26 -9.77 4.11
CA ASP A 224 -8.25 -8.88 4.72
C ASP A 224 -9.68 -9.41 4.63
N LEU A 225 -10.01 -10.05 3.50
CA LEU A 225 -11.33 -10.63 3.28
C LEU A 225 -11.59 -11.79 4.27
N VAL A 226 -10.56 -12.58 4.53
CA VAL A 226 -10.60 -13.67 5.52
C VAL A 226 -10.78 -13.10 6.93
N SER A 227 -9.95 -12.11 7.31
CA SER A 227 -10.01 -11.49 8.64
C SER A 227 -11.35 -10.82 8.89
N GLY A 228 -11.86 -10.03 7.94
CA GLY A 228 -13.12 -9.30 8.05
C GLY A 228 -14.38 -10.16 7.82
N SER A 229 -14.22 -11.47 7.74
CA SER A 229 -15.34 -12.42 7.70
C SER A 229 -15.51 -13.22 8.99
N ILE A 230 -14.60 -13.09 9.94
CA ILE A 230 -14.56 -13.93 11.16
C ILE A 230 -15.85 -13.84 11.96
N LYS A 231 -16.39 -12.64 12.18
CA LYS A 231 -17.65 -12.48 12.90
C LYS A 231 -18.78 -13.26 12.26
N ARG A 232 -18.95 -13.12 10.93
CA ARG A 232 -20.04 -13.81 10.19
C ARG A 232 -19.87 -15.32 10.24
N VAL A 233 -18.63 -15.79 10.10
CA VAL A 233 -18.29 -17.22 10.23
C VAL A 233 -18.58 -17.73 11.63
N PHE A 234 -18.14 -17.03 12.67
CA PHE A 234 -18.35 -17.43 14.06
C PHE A 234 -19.83 -17.44 14.46
N ASP A 235 -20.58 -16.41 14.03
CA ASP A 235 -22.04 -16.36 14.26
C ASP A 235 -22.74 -17.55 13.59
N GLN A 236 -22.31 -17.95 12.38
CA GLN A 236 -22.89 -19.08 11.64
C GLN A 236 -22.64 -20.44 12.30
N VAL A 237 -21.45 -20.63 12.90
CA VAL A 237 -21.08 -21.91 13.54
C VAL A 237 -21.21 -21.87 15.07
N GLY A 238 -21.78 -20.81 15.64
CA GLY A 238 -22.04 -20.67 17.06
C GLY A 238 -20.79 -20.52 17.93
N ILE A 239 -19.76 -19.80 17.44
CA ILE A 239 -18.55 -19.45 18.21
C ILE A 239 -18.70 -18.00 18.70
N LYS A 240 -18.39 -17.79 19.98
CA LYS A 240 -18.46 -16.45 20.59
C LYS A 240 -17.14 -15.70 20.47
N PRO A 241 -17.16 -14.34 20.54
CA PRO A 241 -15.94 -13.53 20.60
C PRO A 241 -14.98 -14.05 21.68
N GLY A 242 -13.69 -14.19 21.33
CA GLY A 242 -12.64 -14.62 22.25
C GLY A 242 -12.60 -16.13 22.54
N GLU A 243 -13.53 -16.94 22.02
CA GLU A 243 -13.53 -18.39 22.24
C GLU A 243 -12.39 -19.09 21.48
N ILE A 244 -12.10 -18.66 20.28
CA ILE A 244 -10.92 -19.05 19.51
C ILE A 244 -10.14 -17.78 19.20
N PRO A 245 -8.87 -17.66 19.65
CA PRO A 245 -8.03 -16.50 19.31
C PRO A 245 -7.81 -16.38 17.80
N VAL A 246 -7.92 -15.16 17.28
CA VAL A 246 -7.75 -14.86 15.85
C VAL A 246 -6.77 -13.71 15.68
N VAL A 247 -5.84 -13.86 14.75
CA VAL A 247 -4.96 -12.78 14.26
C VAL A 247 -4.99 -12.73 12.75
N GLY A 248 -4.72 -11.57 12.16
CA GLY A 248 -4.71 -11.47 10.70
C GLY A 248 -4.39 -10.08 10.16
N TRP A 249 -4.79 -9.81 8.93
CA TRP A 249 -4.70 -8.50 8.29
C TRP A 249 -5.86 -7.60 8.70
N GLY A 250 -5.63 -6.30 8.70
CA GLY A 250 -6.56 -5.34 9.28
C GLY A 250 -6.73 -4.05 8.50
N ASN A 251 -6.80 -4.12 7.17
CA ASN A 251 -6.96 -2.94 6.32
C ASN A 251 -8.43 -2.69 5.91
N SER A 252 -9.39 -3.42 6.45
CA SER A 252 -10.81 -3.25 6.16
C SER A 252 -11.61 -2.75 7.37
N LEU A 253 -12.71 -2.06 7.10
CA LEU A 253 -13.66 -1.61 8.14
C LEU A 253 -14.19 -2.78 8.95
N ASP A 254 -14.51 -3.89 8.28
CA ASP A 254 -15.01 -5.11 8.90
C ASP A 254 -14.00 -5.65 9.91
N THR A 255 -12.73 -5.83 9.51
CA THR A 255 -11.70 -6.32 10.44
C THR A 255 -11.48 -5.38 11.62
N ALA A 256 -11.42 -4.06 11.39
CA ALA A 256 -11.26 -3.11 12.49
C ALA A 256 -12.43 -3.18 13.48
N GLN A 257 -13.66 -3.32 12.98
CA GLN A 257 -14.84 -3.51 13.83
C GLN A 257 -14.79 -4.84 14.57
N GLU A 258 -14.35 -5.92 13.93
CA GLU A 258 -14.22 -7.24 14.58
C GLU A 258 -13.15 -7.26 15.67
N VAL A 259 -12.07 -6.44 15.53
CA VAL A 259 -11.12 -6.25 16.62
C VAL A 259 -11.76 -5.48 17.80
N ILE A 260 -12.56 -4.46 17.54
CA ILE A 260 -13.32 -3.72 18.57
C ILE A 260 -14.29 -4.66 19.30
N ASP A 261 -14.99 -5.51 18.56
CA ASP A 261 -16.01 -6.44 19.07
C ASP A 261 -15.39 -7.68 19.74
N GLY A 262 -14.08 -7.89 19.60
CA GLY A 262 -13.33 -8.99 20.23
C GLY A 262 -13.39 -10.32 19.48
N TYR A 263 -13.79 -10.33 18.22
CA TYR A 263 -13.70 -11.50 17.33
C TYR A 263 -12.28 -11.73 16.81
N VAL A 264 -11.53 -10.66 16.58
CA VAL A 264 -10.13 -10.67 16.17
C VAL A 264 -9.30 -10.04 17.29
N ASN A 265 -8.24 -10.71 17.74
CA ASN A 265 -7.40 -10.25 18.85
C ASN A 265 -6.40 -9.17 18.44
N ALA A 266 -5.76 -9.36 17.29
CA ALA A 266 -4.79 -8.41 16.74
C ALA A 266 -4.79 -8.47 15.21
N ALA A 267 -4.58 -7.31 14.59
CA ALA A 267 -4.54 -7.20 13.14
C ALA A 267 -3.37 -6.32 12.66
N MET A 268 -2.83 -6.64 11.48
CA MET A 268 -1.78 -5.86 10.84
C MET A 268 -2.37 -4.79 9.94
N TRP A 269 -2.00 -3.54 10.18
CA TRP A 269 -2.29 -2.39 9.34
C TRP A 269 -1.12 -2.11 8.39
N GLN A 270 -1.37 -2.01 7.10
CA GLN A 270 -0.33 -1.80 6.06
C GLN A 270 -0.08 -0.34 5.71
N ASP A 271 -0.76 0.60 6.32
CA ASP A 271 -0.69 2.03 5.97
C ASP A 271 -0.88 2.30 4.45
N PRO A 272 -1.96 1.84 3.81
CA PRO A 272 -2.08 1.87 2.36
C PRO A 272 -2.04 3.29 1.79
N GLN A 273 -2.70 4.25 2.44
CA GLN A 273 -2.69 5.66 2.03
C GLN A 273 -1.28 6.26 2.08
N ALA A 274 -0.59 6.08 3.22
CA ALA A 274 0.78 6.57 3.39
C ALA A 274 1.74 5.88 2.40
N SER A 275 1.57 4.59 2.14
CA SER A 275 2.39 3.83 1.19
C SER A 275 2.31 4.41 -0.23
N SER A 276 1.10 4.66 -0.75
CA SER A 276 0.94 5.27 -2.07
C SER A 276 1.51 6.68 -2.15
N TYR A 277 1.26 7.49 -1.12
CA TYR A 277 1.78 8.86 -1.05
C TYR A 277 3.32 8.87 -1.07
N MET A 278 3.95 8.01 -0.24
CA MET A 278 5.40 7.89 -0.18
C MET A 278 5.99 7.31 -1.46
N ALA A 279 5.34 6.32 -2.07
CA ALA A 279 5.81 5.74 -3.33
C ALA A 279 5.85 6.76 -4.47
N LEU A 280 4.82 7.60 -4.61
CA LEU A 280 4.80 8.69 -5.57
C LEU A 280 5.85 9.77 -5.26
N SER A 281 6.07 10.07 -3.98
CA SER A 281 7.13 10.99 -3.56
C SER A 281 8.52 10.44 -3.92
N MET A 282 8.76 9.14 -3.71
CA MET A 282 10.02 8.49 -4.12
C MET A 282 10.20 8.49 -5.64
N ALA A 283 9.13 8.24 -6.41
CA ALA A 283 9.16 8.34 -7.87
C ALA A 283 9.53 9.76 -8.34
N ALA A 284 8.96 10.78 -7.71
CA ALA A 284 9.25 12.17 -8.01
C ALA A 284 10.70 12.56 -7.65
N MET A 285 11.20 12.11 -6.51
CA MET A 285 12.62 12.32 -6.11
C MET A 285 13.58 11.67 -7.11
N THR A 286 13.31 10.41 -7.50
CA THR A 286 14.14 9.68 -8.47
C THR A 286 14.15 10.39 -9.82
N ALA A 287 12.97 10.82 -10.30
CA ALA A 287 12.86 11.59 -11.55
C ALA A 287 13.60 12.95 -11.50
N ALA A 288 13.75 13.52 -10.30
CA ALA A 288 14.52 14.75 -10.08
C ALA A 288 16.04 14.51 -9.91
N GLY A 289 16.52 13.28 -10.09
CA GLY A 289 17.93 12.92 -9.95
C GLY A 289 18.36 12.67 -8.48
N ILE A 290 17.43 12.43 -7.58
CA ILE A 290 17.66 12.10 -6.17
C ILE A 290 17.11 10.67 -5.92
N PRO A 291 17.80 9.62 -6.43
CA PRO A 291 17.30 8.26 -6.26
C PRO A 291 17.37 7.86 -4.78
N PRO A 292 16.30 7.25 -4.23
CA PRO A 292 16.33 6.73 -2.87
C PRO A 292 17.30 5.53 -2.80
N GLY A 293 18.18 5.57 -1.82
CA GLY A 293 19.10 4.46 -1.52
C GLY A 293 18.51 3.46 -0.51
N PHE A 294 17.18 3.44 -0.31
CA PHE A 294 16.50 2.65 0.71
C PHE A 294 15.07 2.31 0.30
N ASP A 295 14.56 1.22 0.87
CA ASP A 295 13.15 0.87 0.83
C ASP A 295 12.44 1.41 2.08
N ILE A 296 11.16 1.70 1.97
CA ILE A 296 10.33 2.11 3.12
C ILE A 296 9.47 0.91 3.54
N THR A 297 9.70 0.44 4.77
CA THR A 297 8.84 -0.57 5.38
C THR A 297 7.77 0.10 6.23
N VAL A 298 6.51 -0.17 5.91
CA VAL A 298 5.33 0.31 6.61
C VAL A 298 4.58 -0.85 7.26
N GLY A 299 3.70 -0.52 8.17
CA GLY A 299 2.82 -1.47 8.81
C GLY A 299 3.03 -1.57 10.31
N THR A 300 1.91 -1.67 11.01
CA THR A 300 1.88 -1.83 12.46
C THR A 300 0.80 -2.82 12.85
N MET A 301 1.01 -3.51 13.96
CA MET A 301 -0.02 -4.36 14.54
C MET A 301 -0.87 -3.50 15.50
N TYR A 302 -2.17 -3.67 15.43
CA TYR A 302 -3.09 -3.05 16.38
C TYR A 302 -4.01 -4.09 17.03
N GLU A 303 -4.41 -3.73 18.22
CA GLU A 303 -5.31 -4.46 19.10
C GLU A 303 -6.53 -3.59 19.42
N LYS A 304 -7.42 -4.09 20.24
CA LYS A 304 -8.71 -3.45 20.58
C LYS A 304 -8.61 -1.98 20.97
N GLU A 305 -7.60 -1.61 21.76
CA GLU A 305 -7.41 -0.24 22.27
C GLU A 305 -7.13 0.76 21.14
N LYS A 306 -6.45 0.32 20.09
CA LYS A 306 -6.09 1.15 18.94
C LYS A 306 -7.03 1.01 17.75
N ALA A 307 -7.84 -0.05 17.68
CA ALA A 307 -8.72 -0.34 16.56
C ALA A 307 -9.66 0.84 16.20
N PRO A 308 -10.22 1.63 17.15
CA PRO A 308 -11.05 2.80 16.81
C PRO A 308 -10.31 3.86 15.99
N ILE A 309 -8.99 3.99 16.16
CA ILE A 309 -8.16 4.93 15.38
C ILE A 309 -8.12 4.49 13.92
N TYR A 310 -7.82 3.21 13.68
CA TYR A 310 -7.73 2.64 12.33
C TYR A 310 -9.09 2.61 11.64
N LEU A 311 -10.16 2.26 12.37
CA LEU A 311 -11.53 2.34 11.87
C LEU A 311 -11.85 3.74 11.34
N LYS A 312 -11.49 4.78 12.10
CA LYS A 312 -11.69 6.17 11.70
C LYS A 312 -10.87 6.55 10.45
N VAL A 313 -9.61 6.12 10.36
CA VAL A 313 -8.76 6.34 9.17
C VAL A 313 -9.40 5.72 7.94
N MET A 314 -9.86 4.47 8.04
CA MET A 314 -10.52 3.74 6.94
C MET A 314 -11.83 4.41 6.50
N GLN A 315 -12.52 5.10 7.41
CA GLN A 315 -13.72 5.90 7.11
C GLN A 315 -13.43 7.25 6.44
N GLY A 316 -12.16 7.54 6.14
CA GLY A 316 -11.74 8.84 5.59
C GLY A 316 -11.66 9.97 6.63
N GLY A 317 -11.70 9.64 7.91
CA GLY A 317 -11.56 10.61 9.00
C GLY A 317 -10.09 10.93 9.27
N ALA A 318 -9.73 12.23 9.35
CA ALA A 318 -8.41 12.63 9.81
C ALA A 318 -8.22 12.21 11.28
N THR A 319 -7.09 11.56 11.59
CA THR A 319 -6.62 11.42 12.96
C THR A 319 -6.06 12.78 13.40
N LYS A 320 -6.71 13.41 14.37
CA LYS A 320 -6.16 14.60 15.02
C LYS A 320 -5.12 14.19 16.06
#